data_cec3e3020357081ab7d4447c7f45de0c
#
_entry.id   cec3e3020357081ab7d4447c7f45de0c
#
_cell.length_a   1.000
_cell.length_b   1.000
_cell.length_c   1.000
_cell.angle_alpha   90.00
_cell.angle_beta   90.00
_cell.angle_gamma   90.00
#
_symmetry.space_group_name_H-M   'P 1'
#
loop_
_entity.id
_entity.type
_entity.pdbx_description
1 polymer ?
#
loop_
_entity_poly.entity_id
_entity_poly.type
_entity_poly.pdbx_seq_one_letter_code
_entity_poly.pdbx_strand_id
1 'polypeptide(L)'
;MSKSLPVHDHLHEVHTVEDVLALVREHGGRVTSSRRLLLEALFKGPGHRTAEELAETVQAHAPEVALSTVYRNLDELEKLGVIVHSHLGHGPATYHLAAAAHCHFVCQDCGAAVEAPDELFTGLAAAAASRFGFEIDVRHFAILGHCSDCRKGPTA
;
A
#
# COMPACT_ATOMS: atom_id res chain seq x y z
N MET A 1 -6.58 9.50 -27.24
CA MET A 1 -7.73 8.88 -26.59
C MET A 1 -7.22 7.81 -25.63
N SER A 2 -6.92 8.19 -24.40
CA SER A 2 -6.46 7.26 -23.38
C SER A 2 -7.69 6.59 -22.76
N LYS A 3 -7.81 5.26 -22.92
CA LYS A 3 -8.85 4.48 -22.26
C LYS A 3 -8.46 4.39 -20.76
N SER A 4 -9.12 5.17 -19.93
CA SER A 4 -9.16 4.94 -18.49
C SER A 4 -9.84 3.59 -18.26
N LEU A 5 -9.10 2.63 -17.76
CA LEU A 5 -9.68 1.38 -17.26
C LEU A 5 -10.45 1.70 -15.97
N PRO A 6 -11.68 1.21 -15.81
CA PRO A 6 -12.42 1.36 -14.56
C PRO A 6 -11.87 0.36 -13.54
N VAL A 7 -10.87 0.77 -12.77
CA VAL A 7 -10.21 -0.08 -11.75
C VAL A 7 -10.95 -0.03 -10.40
N HIS A 8 -11.98 0.82 -10.25
CA HIS A 8 -12.51 1.17 -8.94
C HIS A 8 -13.72 0.36 -8.45
N ASP A 9 -14.34 -0.50 -9.29
CA ASP A 9 -15.63 -1.11 -8.90
C ASP A 9 -15.51 -2.50 -8.23
N HIS A 10 -14.36 -3.16 -8.33
CA HIS A 10 -14.17 -4.52 -7.79
C HIS A 10 -13.42 -4.58 -6.44
N LEU A 11 -12.89 -3.45 -5.95
CA LEU A 11 -12.04 -3.41 -4.75
C LEU A 11 -12.82 -3.57 -3.44
N HIS A 12 -14.13 -3.38 -3.45
CA HIS A 12 -14.97 -3.51 -2.26
C HIS A 12 -15.31 -4.95 -1.85
N GLU A 13 -14.96 -5.94 -2.67
CA GLU A 13 -15.34 -7.34 -2.44
C GLU A 13 -14.20 -8.27 -2.01
N VAL A 14 -12.98 -7.74 -1.89
CA VAL A 14 -11.80 -8.55 -1.55
C VAL A 14 -11.53 -8.48 -0.05
N HIS A 15 -11.98 -9.48 0.68
CA HIS A 15 -11.81 -9.56 2.14
C HIS A 15 -10.93 -10.73 2.59
N THR A 16 -10.63 -11.67 1.71
CA THR A 16 -9.87 -12.88 2.05
C THR A 16 -8.79 -13.19 1.02
N VAL A 17 -7.83 -14.02 1.42
CA VAL A 17 -6.82 -14.56 0.51
C VAL A 17 -7.46 -15.28 -0.68
N GLU A 18 -8.55 -16.01 -0.44
CA GLU A 18 -9.24 -16.77 -1.49
C GLU A 18 -9.90 -15.85 -2.54
N ASP A 19 -10.47 -14.72 -2.11
CA ASP A 19 -11.04 -13.72 -3.02
C ASP A 19 -9.96 -13.17 -3.95
N VAL A 20 -8.77 -12.84 -3.42
CA VAL A 20 -7.64 -12.39 -4.24
C VAL A 20 -7.17 -13.46 -5.20
N LEU A 21 -7.10 -14.72 -4.76
CA LEU A 21 -6.67 -15.82 -5.61
C LEU A 21 -7.69 -16.10 -6.72
N ALA A 22 -8.98 -15.90 -6.47
CA ALA A 22 -10.02 -15.95 -7.48
C ALA A 22 -9.83 -14.83 -8.52
N LEU A 23 -9.65 -13.59 -8.06
CA LEU A 23 -9.37 -12.43 -8.91
C LEU A 23 -8.13 -12.63 -9.80
N VAL A 24 -7.05 -13.18 -9.25
CA VAL A 24 -5.84 -13.54 -10.01
C VAL A 24 -6.16 -14.52 -11.14
N ARG A 25 -6.97 -15.57 -10.88
CA ARG A 25 -7.37 -16.53 -11.90
C ARG A 25 -8.22 -15.89 -12.99
N GLU A 26 -9.17 -15.06 -12.64
CA GLU A 26 -10.06 -14.36 -13.58
C GLU A 26 -9.26 -13.46 -14.54
N HIS A 27 -8.16 -12.89 -14.08
CA HIS A 27 -7.25 -12.09 -14.90
C HIS A 27 -6.15 -12.93 -15.59
N GLY A 28 -6.29 -14.25 -15.63
CA GLY A 28 -5.35 -15.16 -16.32
C GLY A 28 -4.03 -15.39 -15.55
N GLY A 29 -3.93 -14.93 -14.32
CA GLY A 29 -2.77 -15.14 -13.47
C GLY A 29 -2.71 -16.55 -12.88
N ARG A 30 -1.51 -16.99 -12.53
CA ARG A 30 -1.29 -18.29 -11.88
C ARG A 30 -1.38 -18.17 -10.37
N VAL A 31 -2.09 -19.09 -9.74
CA VAL A 31 -2.05 -19.30 -8.29
C VAL A 31 -0.87 -20.20 -7.96
N THR A 32 0.12 -19.64 -7.29
CA THR A 32 1.32 -20.34 -6.84
C THR A 32 1.37 -20.38 -5.31
N SER A 33 2.13 -21.33 -4.74
CA SER A 33 2.33 -21.40 -3.29
C SER A 33 2.99 -20.13 -2.74
N SER A 34 3.97 -19.56 -3.46
CA SER A 34 4.63 -18.31 -3.08
C SER A 34 3.65 -17.13 -3.04
N ARG A 35 2.71 -17.05 -4.00
CA ARG A 35 1.67 -16.00 -4.01
C ARG A 35 0.71 -16.16 -2.84
N ARG A 36 0.29 -17.38 -2.54
CA ARG A 36 -0.57 -17.66 -1.38
C ARG A 36 0.10 -17.24 -0.08
N LEU A 37 1.35 -17.66 0.13
CA LEU A 37 2.14 -17.30 1.33
C LEU A 37 2.30 -15.78 1.46
N LEU A 38 2.56 -15.08 0.35
CA LEU A 38 2.67 -13.62 0.33
C LEU A 38 1.34 -12.95 0.73
N LEU A 39 0.23 -13.42 0.19
CA LEU A 39 -1.10 -12.91 0.56
C LEU A 39 -1.43 -13.19 2.03
N GLU A 40 -1.12 -14.38 2.53
CA GLU A 40 -1.28 -14.69 3.96
C GLU A 40 -0.44 -13.77 4.84
N ALA A 41 0.78 -13.45 4.42
CA ALA A 41 1.64 -12.50 5.13
C ALA A 41 1.05 -11.08 5.14
N LEU A 42 0.45 -10.63 4.03
CA LEU A 42 -0.21 -9.33 3.91
C LEU A 42 -1.49 -9.23 4.74
N PHE A 43 -2.33 -10.29 4.75
CA PHE A 43 -3.59 -10.30 5.49
C PHE A 43 -3.43 -10.49 7.01
N LYS A 44 -2.40 -11.23 7.45
CA LYS A 44 -2.18 -11.56 8.88
C LYS A 44 -1.16 -10.64 9.55
N GLY A 45 -0.34 -9.96 8.77
CA GLY A 45 0.75 -9.13 9.29
C GLY A 45 0.30 -7.72 9.66
N PRO A 46 1.19 -6.96 10.32
CA PRO A 46 0.99 -5.53 10.48
C PRO A 46 0.92 -4.87 9.09
N GLY A 47 0.14 -3.79 8.96
CA GLY A 47 0.16 -2.96 7.77
C GLY A 47 1.58 -2.44 7.48
N HIS A 48 1.85 -1.94 6.28
CA HIS A 48 3.13 -1.31 5.91
C HIS A 48 4.36 -2.19 6.12
N ARG A 49 4.52 -3.15 5.25
CA ARG A 49 5.71 -4.03 5.21
C ARG A 49 6.51 -3.81 3.95
N THR A 50 7.83 -3.83 4.06
CA THR A 50 8.72 -3.79 2.90
C THR A 50 8.67 -5.13 2.14
N ALA A 51 9.14 -5.13 0.89
CA ALA A 51 9.24 -6.37 0.12
C ALA A 51 10.19 -7.38 0.78
N GLU A 52 11.24 -6.90 1.41
CA GLU A 52 12.22 -7.72 2.15
C GLU A 52 11.58 -8.40 3.36
N GLU A 53 10.85 -7.67 4.19
CA GLU A 53 10.13 -8.22 5.35
C GLU A 53 9.06 -9.24 4.94
N LEU A 54 8.38 -8.98 3.81
CA LEU A 54 7.43 -9.93 3.23
C LEU A 54 8.16 -11.18 2.71
N ALA A 55 9.32 -10.99 2.06
CA ALA A 55 10.14 -12.10 1.59
C ALA A 55 10.64 -12.98 2.74
N GLU A 56 11.12 -12.40 3.83
CA GLU A 56 11.53 -13.14 5.03
C GLU A 56 10.39 -14.02 5.56
N THR A 57 9.16 -13.47 5.61
CA THR A 57 7.98 -14.22 6.05
C THR A 57 7.65 -15.37 5.11
N VAL A 58 7.72 -15.16 3.79
CA VAL A 58 7.50 -16.20 2.80
C VAL A 58 8.59 -17.27 2.87
N GLN A 59 9.87 -16.87 2.97
CA GLN A 59 11.02 -17.75 3.02
C GLN A 59 11.07 -18.60 4.30
N ALA A 60 10.45 -18.15 5.37
CA ALA A 60 10.31 -18.98 6.58
C ALA A 60 9.52 -20.28 6.31
N HIS A 61 8.65 -20.30 5.28
CA HIS A 61 7.83 -21.46 4.89
C HIS A 61 8.27 -22.07 3.54
N ALA A 62 8.93 -21.30 2.71
CA ALA A 62 9.39 -21.68 1.36
C ALA A 62 10.75 -21.02 1.07
N PRO A 63 11.86 -21.56 1.64
CA PRO A 63 13.19 -20.95 1.55
C PRO A 63 13.71 -20.75 0.12
N GLU A 64 13.20 -21.52 -0.83
CA GLU A 64 13.57 -21.46 -2.25
C GLU A 64 12.98 -20.25 -2.99
N VAL A 65 12.04 -19.51 -2.38
CA VAL A 65 11.41 -18.35 -3.02
C VAL A 65 12.37 -17.17 -3.01
N ALA A 66 12.83 -16.78 -4.19
CA ALA A 66 13.71 -15.63 -4.34
C ALA A 66 12.96 -14.31 -4.09
N LEU A 67 13.66 -13.29 -3.57
CA LEU A 67 13.15 -11.94 -3.37
C LEU A 67 12.55 -11.35 -4.66
N SER A 68 13.17 -11.61 -5.81
CA SER A 68 12.65 -11.18 -7.12
C SER A 68 11.28 -11.76 -7.45
N THR A 69 10.96 -12.95 -6.95
CA THR A 69 9.63 -13.57 -7.08
C THR A 69 8.61 -12.83 -6.21
N VAL A 70 9.00 -12.38 -5.02
CA VAL A 70 8.15 -11.56 -4.15
C VAL A 70 7.81 -10.23 -4.83
N TYR A 71 8.81 -9.51 -5.32
CA TYR A 71 8.61 -8.26 -6.07
C TYR A 71 7.67 -8.44 -7.26
N ARG A 72 7.86 -9.49 -8.07
CA ARG A 72 6.98 -9.76 -9.22
C ARG A 72 5.54 -10.03 -8.79
N ASN A 73 5.33 -10.74 -7.69
CA ASN A 73 3.99 -10.95 -7.16
C ASN A 73 3.37 -9.66 -6.62
N LEU A 74 4.14 -8.80 -5.96
CA LEU A 74 3.68 -7.49 -5.49
C LEU A 74 3.26 -6.61 -6.67
N ASP A 75 4.07 -6.52 -7.73
CA ASP A 75 3.75 -5.76 -8.94
C ASP A 75 2.43 -6.24 -9.60
N GLU A 76 2.21 -7.55 -9.65
CA GLU A 76 0.97 -8.11 -10.21
C GLU A 76 -0.24 -7.81 -9.32
N LEU A 77 -0.11 -7.93 -8.01
CA LEU A 77 -1.19 -7.63 -7.07
C LEU A 77 -1.53 -6.14 -7.05
N GLU A 78 -0.54 -5.27 -7.24
CA GLU A 78 -0.74 -3.83 -7.35
C GLU A 78 -1.47 -3.47 -8.65
N LYS A 79 -1.09 -4.07 -9.78
CA LYS A 79 -1.80 -3.90 -11.06
C LYS A 79 -3.26 -4.35 -10.98
N LEU A 80 -3.56 -5.34 -10.15
CA LEU A 80 -4.92 -5.79 -9.86
C LEU A 80 -5.64 -4.89 -8.85
N GLY A 81 -4.96 -3.89 -8.27
CA GLY A 81 -5.50 -2.99 -7.27
C GLY A 81 -5.74 -3.63 -5.90
N VAL A 82 -5.20 -4.82 -5.64
CA VAL A 82 -5.34 -5.55 -4.37
C VAL A 82 -4.50 -4.93 -3.27
N ILE A 83 -3.31 -4.46 -3.64
CA ILE A 83 -2.38 -3.78 -2.75
C ILE A 83 -2.00 -2.42 -3.30
N VAL A 84 -1.51 -1.57 -2.42
CA VAL A 84 -0.86 -0.31 -2.77
C VAL A 84 0.49 -0.25 -2.09
N HIS A 85 1.41 0.53 -2.66
CA HIS A 85 2.65 0.85 -1.99
C HIS A 85 2.68 2.33 -1.60
N SER A 86 3.39 2.64 -0.55
CA SER A 86 3.67 4.01 -0.11
C SER A 86 5.12 4.17 0.29
N HIS A 87 5.68 5.36 0.05
CA HIS A 87 6.99 5.74 0.55
C HIS A 87 6.81 6.53 1.84
N LEU A 88 7.11 5.91 2.96
CA LEU A 88 7.13 6.57 4.26
C LEU A 88 8.49 7.25 4.46
N GLY A 89 8.64 8.47 3.93
CA GLY A 89 9.91 9.22 3.98
C GLY A 89 10.93 8.73 2.96
N HIS A 90 12.20 8.62 3.41
CA HIS A 90 13.32 8.21 2.55
C HIS A 90 13.60 6.69 2.59
N GLY A 91 12.74 5.93 3.24
CA GLY A 91 12.86 4.47 3.36
C GLY A 91 12.42 3.72 2.10
N PRO A 92 12.56 2.38 2.09
CA PRO A 92 12.03 1.55 1.03
C PRO A 92 10.49 1.67 0.95
N ALA A 93 9.94 1.30 -0.20
CA ALA A 93 8.49 1.22 -0.36
C ALA A 93 7.91 0.19 0.62
N THR A 94 6.78 0.54 1.23
CA THR A 94 6.00 -0.37 2.07
C THR A 94 4.70 -0.70 1.38
N TYR A 95 4.26 -1.93 1.52
CA TYR A 95 3.06 -2.47 0.88
C TYR A 95 1.99 -2.76 1.92
N HIS A 96 0.74 -2.51 1.55
CA HIS A 96 -0.44 -2.86 2.35
C HIS A 96 -1.66 -3.12 1.47
N LEU A 97 -2.70 -3.71 2.03
CA LEU A 97 -3.94 -3.98 1.30
C LEU A 97 -4.61 -2.67 0.91
N ALA A 98 -5.06 -2.58 -0.34
CA ALA A 98 -5.73 -1.38 -0.86
C ALA A 98 -7.02 -1.03 -0.09
N ALA A 99 -7.73 -2.03 0.44
CA ALA A 99 -8.91 -1.84 1.27
C ALA A 99 -8.61 -1.16 2.63
N ALA A 100 -7.34 -1.23 3.08
CA ALA A 100 -6.86 -0.59 4.31
C ALA A 100 -5.96 0.62 4.00
N ALA A 101 -5.96 1.11 2.77
CA ALA A 101 -5.12 2.24 2.36
C ALA A 101 -5.57 3.54 3.02
N HIS A 102 -4.62 4.30 3.54
CA HIS A 102 -4.83 5.59 4.21
C HIS A 102 -3.61 6.50 4.01
N CYS A 103 -3.81 7.78 4.20
CA CYS A 103 -2.73 8.76 4.14
C CYS A 103 -1.89 8.76 5.43
N HIS A 104 -0.66 9.25 5.34
CA HIS A 104 0.24 9.39 6.48
C HIS A 104 0.82 10.79 6.58
N PHE A 105 1.02 11.26 7.80
CA PHE A 105 1.95 12.33 8.11
C PHE A 105 3.29 11.70 8.48
N VAL A 106 4.37 12.08 7.80
CA VAL A 106 5.71 11.53 8.04
C VAL A 106 6.66 12.64 8.44
N CYS A 107 7.33 12.47 9.57
CA CYS A 107 8.35 13.40 10.04
C CYS A 107 9.66 13.21 9.27
N GLN A 108 10.15 14.29 8.66
CA GLN A 108 11.39 14.27 7.88
C GLN A 108 12.65 14.11 8.76
N ASP A 109 12.56 14.46 10.04
CA ASP A 109 13.71 14.41 10.94
C ASP A 109 13.89 13.04 11.60
N CYS A 110 12.81 12.44 12.13
CA CYS A 110 12.90 11.17 12.86
C CYS A 110 12.23 9.99 12.16
N GLY A 111 11.57 10.20 11.02
CA GLY A 111 10.88 9.14 10.28
C GLY A 111 9.56 8.66 10.91
N ALA A 112 9.13 9.24 12.04
CA ALA A 112 7.86 8.87 12.66
C ALA A 112 6.70 9.09 11.68
N ALA A 113 5.87 8.07 11.52
CA ALA A 113 4.69 8.11 10.67
C ALA A 113 3.43 7.99 11.53
N VAL A 114 2.42 8.80 11.21
CA VAL A 114 1.11 8.81 11.87
C VAL A 114 0.04 8.68 10.81
N GLU A 115 -0.91 7.77 11.03
CA GLU A 115 -2.08 7.63 10.16
C GLU A 115 -2.93 8.90 10.21
N ALA A 116 -3.30 9.40 9.05
CA ALA A 116 -4.14 10.58 8.91
C ALA A 116 -5.54 10.16 8.48
N PRO A 117 -6.58 10.47 9.25
CA PRO A 117 -7.95 10.11 8.89
C PRO A 117 -8.39 10.83 7.61
N ASP A 118 -9.16 10.14 6.76
CA ASP A 118 -9.58 10.62 5.45
C ASP A 118 -10.35 11.94 5.50
N GLU A 119 -11.05 12.19 6.60
CA GLU A 119 -11.83 13.41 6.81
C GLU A 119 -10.98 14.68 6.72
N LEU A 120 -9.71 14.61 7.07
CA LEU A 120 -8.77 15.74 6.96
C LEU A 120 -8.57 16.19 5.51
N PHE A 121 -8.78 15.30 4.55
CA PHE A 121 -8.53 15.55 3.14
C PHE A 121 -9.78 15.95 2.35
N THR A 122 -10.98 15.84 2.95
CA THR A 122 -12.24 16.14 2.28
C THR A 122 -12.27 17.54 1.69
N GLY A 123 -11.82 18.54 2.45
CA GLY A 123 -11.76 19.94 1.99
C GLY A 123 -10.75 20.15 0.86
N LEU A 124 -9.59 19.47 0.94
CA LEU A 124 -8.56 19.53 -0.09
C LEU A 124 -9.05 18.86 -1.39
N ALA A 125 -9.66 17.69 -1.30
CA ALA A 125 -10.22 16.99 -2.45
C ALA A 125 -11.31 17.81 -3.14
N ALA A 126 -12.24 18.37 -2.36
CA ALA A 126 -13.30 19.26 -2.90
C ALA A 126 -12.72 20.51 -3.58
N ALA A 127 -11.71 21.14 -2.99
CA ALA A 127 -11.05 22.31 -3.58
C ALA A 127 -10.28 21.96 -4.86
N ALA A 128 -9.61 20.82 -4.91
CA ALA A 128 -8.92 20.35 -6.10
C ALA A 128 -9.90 20.05 -7.25
N ALA A 129 -11.00 19.36 -6.94
CA ALA A 129 -12.04 19.07 -7.93
C ALA A 129 -12.67 20.33 -8.49
N SER A 130 -13.07 21.28 -7.62
CA SER A 130 -13.79 22.49 -8.05
C SER A 130 -12.92 23.51 -8.78
N ARG A 131 -11.65 23.67 -8.36
CA ARG A 131 -10.75 24.70 -8.92
C ARG A 131 -9.93 24.23 -10.11
N PHE A 132 -9.58 22.94 -10.12
CA PHE A 132 -8.62 22.39 -11.09
C PHE A 132 -9.20 21.23 -11.89
N GLY A 133 -10.40 20.76 -11.60
CA GLY A 133 -10.98 19.54 -12.21
C GLY A 133 -10.13 18.30 -11.90
N PHE A 134 -9.48 18.28 -10.73
CA PHE A 134 -8.49 17.25 -10.36
C PHE A 134 -9.03 16.38 -9.22
N GLU A 135 -9.08 15.08 -9.44
CA GLU A 135 -9.41 14.08 -8.42
C GLU A 135 -8.14 13.64 -7.69
N ILE A 136 -8.13 13.80 -6.37
CA ILE A 136 -7.01 13.40 -5.52
C ILE A 136 -7.27 11.98 -5.01
N ASP A 137 -6.32 11.07 -5.23
CA ASP A 137 -6.31 9.79 -4.54
C ASP A 137 -5.53 9.93 -3.21
N VAL A 138 -6.27 10.14 -2.14
CA VAL A 138 -5.70 10.35 -0.79
C VAL A 138 -5.03 9.11 -0.19
N ARG A 139 -5.21 7.95 -0.81
CA ARG A 139 -4.68 6.67 -0.31
C ARG A 139 -3.25 6.37 -0.70
N HIS A 140 -2.69 7.15 -1.65
CA HIS A 140 -1.40 6.86 -2.28
C HIS A 140 -0.30 7.87 -1.97
N PHE A 141 -0.48 8.77 -0.99
CA PHE A 141 0.56 9.73 -0.68
C PHE A 141 0.80 9.88 0.82
N ALA A 142 1.99 10.36 1.16
CA ALA A 142 2.35 10.79 2.50
C ALA A 142 2.62 12.28 2.50
N ILE A 143 2.16 12.98 3.54
CA ILE A 143 2.48 14.39 3.74
C ILE A 143 3.71 14.47 4.64
N LEU A 144 4.76 15.06 4.10
CA LEU A 144 6.00 15.25 4.80
C LEU A 144 5.95 16.52 5.66
N GLY A 145 6.48 16.45 6.86
CA GLY A 145 6.52 17.56 7.79
C GLY A 145 7.46 17.31 8.96
N HIS A 146 7.23 17.97 10.08
CA HIS A 146 8.03 17.83 11.30
C HIS A 146 7.10 17.57 12.49
N CYS A 147 7.32 16.50 13.23
CA CYS A 147 6.53 16.20 14.43
C CYS A 147 6.81 17.22 15.55
N SER A 148 5.92 17.24 16.53
CA SER A 148 6.03 18.19 17.67
C SER A 148 7.33 18.04 18.45
N ASP A 149 7.86 16.83 18.55
CA ASP A 149 9.06 16.54 19.33
C ASP A 149 10.32 17.05 18.63
N CYS A 150 10.43 16.82 17.31
CA CYS A 150 11.54 17.33 16.52
C CYS A 150 11.53 18.86 16.39
N ARG A 151 10.33 19.46 16.30
CA ARG A 151 10.20 20.94 16.25
C ARG A 151 10.60 21.67 17.52
N LYS A 152 10.49 21.01 18.67
CA LYS A 152 10.88 21.63 19.95
C LYS A 152 12.39 21.65 20.18
N GLY A 153 13.17 20.98 19.33
CA GLY A 153 14.60 20.78 19.53
C GLY A 153 14.90 19.79 20.67
N PRO A 154 16.14 19.38 20.84
CA PRO A 154 16.50 18.57 22.00
C PRO A 154 16.20 19.39 23.26
N THR A 155 15.34 18.86 24.12
CA THR A 155 15.17 19.37 25.47
C THR A 155 16.53 19.27 26.17
N ALA A 156 17.13 20.43 26.47
CA ALA A 156 18.39 20.54 27.19
C ALA A 156 18.27 19.91 28.59
#